data_edc76da0607c996f7643aed1b6b22bd7
#
_entry.id   edc76da0607c996f7643aed1b6b22bd7
#
_cell.length_a   1.000
_cell.length_b   1.000
_cell.length_c   1.000
_cell.angle_alpha   90.00
_cell.angle_beta   90.00
_cell.angle_gamma   90.00
#
_symmetry.space_group_name_H-M   'P 1'
#
loop_
_entity.id
_entity.type
_entity.pdbx_description
1 polymer ?
#
loop_
_entity_poly.entity_id
_entity_poly.type
_entity_poly.pdbx_seq_one_letter_code
_entity_poly.pdbx_strand_id
1 'polypeptide(L)'
;MKILFASQAIDGHFNPMTGVAVRLRERGHDVGWYTGPVLADKVRALNIRHFPFRRAVEHRADNLNELYPERARLKGPRAVGFDGEKIFASNISNFFEDVRELHGDFPFDVAVVDSSMFIQRLVTRLMRKPIVTFVAIPNMESDPLVPPLFFGFKPARNLAGKAVQAAAGLLSDKVILRPAGQSYRRQHAAYGQDVPRQGRLTDEPYRCAEAIIQTGPASLDFPRRNVNPKVHYVGALLPYRPPAAAGPAADEWPRSYPATLVVTQGTVDNVDQDKLIVPALEAVKGMDALVIVATGGRGTAALQARYPQPNIIVRDFVDFATVFEFADVFISNGGFGGVQLSLSKGVPLVVSGINEGKSDVNARVEYAGVGISLKTESPNPRDVATAVADVLGDPGWKRRAGEMRDQFKLADPAEAAADVVESAGRLPEDTGP
;
A
#
# COMPACT_ATOMS: atom_id res chain seq x y z
N MET A 1 -17.36 -19.24 10.45
CA MET A 1 -15.93 -19.47 10.79
C MET A 1 -15.46 -18.35 11.71
N LYS A 2 -14.42 -18.60 12.47
CA LYS A 2 -13.66 -17.57 13.17
C LYS A 2 -12.47 -17.15 12.30
N ILE A 3 -12.38 -15.86 12.00
CA ILE A 3 -11.37 -15.33 11.05
C ILE A 3 -10.53 -14.29 11.79
N LEU A 4 -9.21 -14.52 11.82
CA LEU A 4 -8.28 -13.56 12.40
C LEU A 4 -7.68 -12.67 11.31
N PHE A 5 -7.86 -11.37 11.41
CA PHE A 5 -7.08 -10.39 10.67
C PHE A 5 -5.83 -10.03 11.48
N ALA A 6 -4.67 -9.97 10.84
CA ALA A 6 -3.41 -9.57 11.45
C ALA A 6 -2.70 -8.56 10.56
N SER A 7 -2.45 -7.35 11.07
CA SER A 7 -1.81 -6.28 10.32
C SER A 7 -0.81 -5.48 11.14
N GLN A 8 0.14 -4.83 10.44
CA GLN A 8 0.98 -3.80 11.04
C GLN A 8 0.10 -2.64 11.56
N ALA A 9 0.63 -1.92 12.55
CA ALA A 9 -0.03 -0.73 13.14
C ALA A 9 0.17 0.53 12.28
N ILE A 10 0.03 0.39 10.96
CA ILE A 10 0.26 1.43 9.95
C ILE A 10 -0.97 1.53 9.07
N ASP A 11 -1.50 2.72 8.88
CA ASP A 11 -2.74 2.97 8.12
C ASP A 11 -2.72 2.38 6.72
N GLY A 12 -1.58 2.43 6.01
CA GLY A 12 -1.45 1.86 4.67
C GLY A 12 -1.62 0.34 4.61
N HIS A 13 -1.36 -0.36 5.72
CA HIS A 13 -1.52 -1.81 5.86
C HIS A 13 -2.89 -2.20 6.45
N PHE A 14 -3.41 -1.39 7.36
CA PHE A 14 -4.69 -1.62 8.03
C PHE A 14 -5.90 -1.26 7.15
N ASN A 15 -5.91 -0.05 6.59
CA ASN A 15 -7.07 0.51 5.91
C ASN A 15 -7.59 -0.35 4.74
N PRO A 16 -6.75 -0.92 3.86
CA PRO A 16 -7.22 -1.74 2.75
C PRO A 16 -7.92 -3.03 3.19
N MET A 17 -7.62 -3.53 4.40
CA MET A 17 -8.22 -4.76 4.92
C MET A 17 -9.61 -4.53 5.55
N THR A 18 -9.96 -3.27 5.87
CA THR A 18 -11.18 -2.95 6.64
C THR A 18 -12.46 -3.35 5.92
N GLY A 19 -12.54 -3.11 4.60
CA GLY A 19 -13.71 -3.49 3.80
C GLY A 19 -13.93 -5.01 3.77
N VAL A 20 -12.86 -5.78 3.65
CA VAL A 20 -12.92 -7.25 3.65
C VAL A 20 -13.36 -7.78 5.01
N ALA A 21 -12.81 -7.24 6.10
CA ALA A 21 -13.17 -7.66 7.45
C ALA A 21 -14.64 -7.37 7.78
N VAL A 22 -15.14 -6.19 7.39
CA VAL A 22 -16.56 -5.84 7.55
C VAL A 22 -17.44 -6.75 6.70
N ARG A 23 -17.08 -7.02 5.45
CA ARG A 23 -17.86 -7.90 4.58
C ARG A 23 -17.97 -9.32 5.14
N LEU A 24 -16.87 -9.89 5.65
CA LEU A 24 -16.91 -11.21 6.29
C LEU A 24 -17.75 -11.22 7.56
N ARG A 25 -17.69 -10.16 8.38
CA ARG A 25 -18.57 -10.02 9.54
C ARG A 25 -20.06 -9.96 9.12
N GLU A 26 -20.40 -9.20 8.07
CA GLU A 26 -21.75 -9.09 7.52
C GLU A 26 -22.27 -10.42 6.96
N ARG A 27 -21.36 -11.28 6.45
CA ARG A 27 -21.67 -12.66 6.07
C ARG A 27 -21.83 -13.62 7.26
N GLY A 28 -21.75 -13.12 8.52
CA GLY A 28 -22.00 -13.90 9.74
C GLY A 28 -20.78 -14.63 10.28
N HIS A 29 -19.57 -14.27 9.85
CA HIS A 29 -18.33 -14.79 10.45
C HIS A 29 -17.99 -14.05 11.75
N ASP A 30 -17.36 -14.76 12.70
CA ASP A 30 -16.76 -14.17 13.89
C ASP A 30 -15.37 -13.67 13.54
N VAL A 31 -15.21 -12.33 13.46
CA VAL A 31 -13.98 -11.68 13.00
C VAL A 31 -13.26 -11.03 14.18
N GLY A 32 -11.97 -11.36 14.34
CA GLY A 32 -11.07 -10.71 15.27
C GLY A 32 -9.94 -10.02 14.53
N TRP A 33 -9.35 -8.97 15.13
CA TRP A 33 -8.25 -8.23 14.52
C TRP A 33 -7.07 -8.08 15.49
N TYR A 34 -5.94 -8.64 15.14
CA TYR A 34 -4.65 -8.47 15.82
C TYR A 34 -3.86 -7.34 15.19
N THR A 35 -3.68 -6.24 15.91
CA THR A 35 -2.90 -5.07 15.47
C THR A 35 -2.48 -4.20 16.66
N GLY A 36 -1.72 -3.13 16.41
CA GLY A 36 -1.25 -2.25 17.47
C GLY A 36 -2.35 -1.50 18.21
N PRO A 37 -2.13 -1.14 19.49
CA PRO A 37 -3.06 -0.37 20.33
C PRO A 37 -3.53 0.94 19.69
N VAL A 38 -2.69 1.61 18.90
CA VAL A 38 -3.03 2.88 18.23
C VAL A 38 -4.24 2.76 17.30
N LEU A 39 -4.51 1.57 16.76
CA LEU A 39 -5.65 1.31 15.89
C LEU A 39 -6.88 0.76 16.59
N ALA A 40 -6.86 0.64 17.93
CA ALA A 40 -7.94 0.06 18.73
C ALA A 40 -9.31 0.69 18.45
N ASP A 41 -9.38 2.02 18.40
CA ASP A 41 -10.64 2.74 18.14
C ASP A 41 -11.14 2.51 16.71
N LYS A 42 -10.24 2.46 15.74
CA LYS A 42 -10.59 2.14 14.35
C LYS A 42 -11.16 0.72 14.23
N VAL A 43 -10.55 -0.27 14.90
CA VAL A 43 -11.07 -1.65 14.91
C VAL A 43 -12.44 -1.73 15.60
N ARG A 44 -12.60 -1.07 16.77
CA ARG A 44 -13.89 -1.02 17.47
C ARG A 44 -14.98 -0.36 16.65
N ALA A 45 -14.66 0.70 15.91
CA ALA A 45 -15.63 1.36 15.02
C ALA A 45 -16.15 0.45 13.90
N LEU A 46 -15.42 -0.62 13.55
CA LEU A 46 -15.86 -1.65 12.62
C LEU A 46 -16.74 -2.74 13.28
N ASN A 47 -17.01 -2.64 14.59
CA ASN A 47 -17.64 -3.70 15.40
C ASN A 47 -16.88 -5.04 15.31
N ILE A 48 -15.55 -4.99 15.36
CA ILE A 48 -14.65 -6.14 15.33
C ILE A 48 -13.88 -6.21 16.65
N ARG A 49 -13.67 -7.43 17.17
CA ARG A 49 -12.90 -7.65 18.39
C ARG A 49 -11.43 -7.34 18.16
N HIS A 50 -10.87 -6.41 18.94
CA HIS A 50 -9.47 -6.04 18.87
C HIS A 50 -8.62 -6.88 19.81
N PHE A 51 -7.53 -7.44 19.28
CA PHE A 51 -6.45 -8.10 20.00
C PHE A 51 -5.18 -7.25 19.86
N PRO A 52 -4.79 -6.49 20.91
CA PRO A 52 -3.64 -5.60 20.81
C PRO A 52 -2.31 -6.37 20.77
N PHE A 53 -1.30 -5.79 20.17
CA PHE A 53 0.08 -6.24 20.35
C PHE A 53 0.41 -6.30 21.83
N ARG A 54 1.07 -7.38 22.27
CA ARG A 54 1.51 -7.57 23.65
C ARG A 54 3.04 -7.58 23.74
N ARG A 55 3.69 -8.45 22.95
CA ARG A 55 5.15 -8.56 22.83
C ARG A 55 5.69 -7.78 21.65
N ALA A 56 4.87 -7.65 20.61
CA ALA A 56 5.27 -6.98 19.39
C ALA A 56 5.47 -5.48 19.63
N VAL A 57 6.57 -4.95 19.09
CA VAL A 57 6.85 -3.50 19.11
C VAL A 57 5.94 -2.81 18.11
N GLU A 58 5.21 -1.80 18.56
CA GLU A 58 4.35 -0.99 17.71
C GLU A 58 5.18 0.05 16.98
N HIS A 59 5.39 -0.17 15.68
CA HIS A 59 6.05 0.79 14.81
C HIS A 59 5.03 1.72 14.16
N ARG A 60 5.21 3.02 14.35
CA ARG A 60 4.39 4.09 13.77
C ARG A 60 5.30 5.13 13.11
N ALA A 61 4.77 5.87 12.15
CA ALA A 61 5.54 6.91 11.48
C ALA A 61 6.09 7.98 12.43
N ASP A 62 5.37 8.29 13.51
CA ASP A 62 5.72 9.31 14.49
C ASP A 62 6.69 8.84 15.57
N ASN A 63 6.83 7.52 15.84
CA ASN A 63 7.72 7.00 16.88
C ASN A 63 9.02 6.35 16.36
N LEU A 64 9.18 6.17 15.05
CA LEU A 64 10.34 5.47 14.49
C LEU A 64 11.68 6.13 14.83
N ASN A 65 11.73 7.46 14.86
CA ASN A 65 12.96 8.18 15.22
C ASN A 65 13.24 8.16 16.73
N GLU A 66 12.22 7.98 17.56
CA GLU A 66 12.37 7.75 19.00
C GLU A 66 12.88 6.34 19.28
N LEU A 67 12.27 5.34 18.65
CA LEU A 67 12.68 3.94 18.78
C LEU A 67 14.06 3.68 18.18
N TYR A 68 14.40 4.38 17.08
CA TYR A 68 15.62 4.19 16.32
C TYR A 68 16.23 5.53 15.91
N PRO A 69 16.92 6.24 16.81
CA PRO A 69 17.51 7.56 16.51
C PRO A 69 18.49 7.55 15.32
N GLU A 70 19.17 6.43 15.10
CA GLU A 70 20.08 6.24 13.98
C GLU A 70 19.40 6.23 12.61
N ARG A 71 18.10 5.87 12.56
CA ARG A 71 17.30 5.83 11.33
C ARG A 71 17.21 7.21 10.65
N ALA A 72 17.12 8.27 11.43
CA ALA A 72 17.03 9.65 10.92
C ALA A 72 18.23 10.06 10.05
N ARG A 73 19.39 9.39 10.22
CA ARG A 73 20.62 9.66 9.46
C ARG A 73 20.75 8.79 8.20
N LEU A 74 19.86 7.78 8.04
CA LEU A 74 19.92 6.84 6.93
C LEU A 74 19.12 7.36 5.74
N LYS A 75 19.60 7.11 4.53
CA LYS A 75 18.96 7.49 3.28
C LYS A 75 19.10 6.37 2.24
N GLY A 76 18.16 6.33 1.28
CA GLY A 76 18.19 5.39 0.16
C GLY A 76 18.31 3.93 0.59
N PRO A 77 19.15 3.10 -0.07
CA PRO A 77 19.26 1.67 0.18
C PRO A 77 19.59 1.29 1.63
N ARG A 78 20.33 2.15 2.35
CA ARG A 78 20.63 1.90 3.78
C ARG A 78 19.42 2.05 4.66
N ALA A 79 18.55 3.02 4.40
CA ALA A 79 17.27 3.17 5.10
C ALA A 79 16.36 1.97 4.83
N VAL A 80 16.25 1.53 3.57
CA VAL A 80 15.46 0.34 3.17
C VAL A 80 15.95 -0.92 3.90
N GLY A 81 17.26 -1.16 3.93
CA GLY A 81 17.82 -2.33 4.61
C GLY A 81 17.59 -2.30 6.12
N PHE A 82 17.71 -1.13 6.74
CA PHE A 82 17.45 -0.91 8.16
C PHE A 82 15.98 -1.14 8.49
N ASP A 83 15.07 -0.52 7.75
CA ASP A 83 13.62 -0.66 7.93
C ASP A 83 13.19 -2.12 7.73
N GLY A 84 13.74 -2.79 6.72
CA GLY A 84 13.52 -4.22 6.47
C GLY A 84 13.91 -5.10 7.67
N GLU A 85 15.04 -4.82 8.30
CA GLU A 85 15.49 -5.58 9.49
C GLU A 85 14.73 -5.17 10.75
N LYS A 86 14.72 -3.88 11.11
CA LYS A 86 14.27 -3.38 12.41
C LYS A 86 12.76 -3.25 12.53
N ILE A 87 12.10 -2.82 11.47
CA ILE A 87 10.65 -2.60 11.50
C ILE A 87 9.91 -3.89 11.16
N PHE A 88 10.32 -4.57 10.07
CA PHE A 88 9.56 -5.71 9.57
C PHE A 88 10.07 -7.07 10.10
N ALA A 89 11.36 -7.37 9.99
CA ALA A 89 11.85 -8.69 10.32
C ALA A 89 12.19 -8.90 11.80
N SER A 90 12.36 -7.87 12.62
CA SER A 90 12.70 -8.04 14.04
C SER A 90 11.53 -8.50 14.91
N ASN A 91 10.31 -8.25 14.47
CA ASN A 91 9.10 -8.51 15.25
C ASN A 91 8.46 -9.90 15.00
N ILE A 92 9.00 -10.70 14.09
CA ILE A 92 8.39 -11.97 13.64
C ILE A 92 8.07 -12.90 14.83
N SER A 93 9.02 -13.14 15.71
CA SER A 93 8.82 -13.99 16.90
C SER A 93 7.75 -13.41 17.82
N ASN A 94 7.77 -12.10 18.06
CA ASN A 94 6.81 -11.43 18.92
C ASN A 94 5.39 -11.50 18.34
N PHE A 95 5.23 -11.25 17.05
CA PHE A 95 3.95 -11.42 16.36
C PHE A 95 3.43 -12.85 16.46
N PHE A 96 4.31 -13.82 16.22
CA PHE A 96 3.91 -15.23 16.28
C PHE A 96 3.49 -15.64 17.69
N GLU A 97 4.24 -15.27 18.74
CA GLU A 97 3.90 -15.59 20.12
C GLU A 97 2.59 -14.94 20.55
N ASP A 98 2.35 -13.70 20.17
CA ASP A 98 1.08 -13.02 20.44
C ASP A 98 -0.09 -13.73 19.74
N VAL A 99 0.07 -14.11 18.45
CA VAL A 99 -0.95 -14.85 17.69
C VAL A 99 -1.19 -16.25 18.27
N ARG A 100 -0.14 -16.93 18.71
CA ARG A 100 -0.23 -18.25 19.35
C ARG A 100 -1.00 -18.19 20.68
N GLU A 101 -0.73 -17.17 21.49
CA GLU A 101 -1.42 -16.96 22.77
C GLU A 101 -2.89 -16.58 22.55
N LEU A 102 -3.18 -15.62 21.66
CA LEU A 102 -4.55 -15.22 21.37
C LEU A 102 -5.40 -16.37 20.78
N HIS A 103 -4.78 -17.36 20.10
CA HIS A 103 -5.51 -18.51 19.58
C HIS A 103 -6.18 -19.34 20.70
N GLY A 104 -5.67 -19.32 21.92
CA GLY A 104 -6.32 -19.92 23.09
C GLY A 104 -7.67 -19.25 23.41
N ASP A 105 -7.76 -17.92 23.29
CA ASP A 105 -8.97 -17.13 23.57
C ASP A 105 -9.88 -17.00 22.33
N PHE A 106 -9.29 -17.07 21.15
CA PHE A 106 -9.96 -16.94 19.85
C PHE A 106 -9.40 -18.00 18.87
N PRO A 107 -9.88 -19.25 18.96
CA PRO A 107 -9.42 -20.34 18.10
C PRO A 107 -9.93 -20.13 16.66
N PHE A 108 -9.17 -19.36 15.89
CA PHE A 108 -9.51 -19.03 14.51
C PHE A 108 -9.33 -20.23 13.57
N ASP A 109 -10.19 -20.29 12.55
CA ASP A 109 -10.16 -21.31 11.49
C ASP A 109 -9.18 -20.92 10.38
N VAL A 110 -9.09 -19.63 10.05
CA VAL A 110 -8.21 -19.05 9.02
C VAL A 110 -7.68 -17.69 9.47
N ALA A 111 -6.47 -17.33 9.07
CA ALA A 111 -5.94 -16.00 9.32
C ALA A 111 -5.64 -15.25 8.01
N VAL A 112 -6.08 -13.97 7.96
CA VAL A 112 -5.73 -13.01 6.91
C VAL A 112 -4.56 -12.18 7.43
N VAL A 113 -3.37 -12.39 6.90
CA VAL A 113 -2.12 -11.84 7.43
C VAL A 113 -1.48 -10.90 6.44
N ASP A 114 -1.19 -9.67 6.88
CA ASP A 114 -0.40 -8.70 6.12
C ASP A 114 0.94 -9.32 5.69
N SER A 115 1.28 -9.19 4.43
CA SER A 115 2.51 -9.72 3.82
C SER A 115 3.78 -9.28 4.56
N SER A 116 3.76 -8.10 5.16
CA SER A 116 4.91 -7.50 5.85
C SER A 116 5.16 -8.05 7.27
N MET A 117 4.25 -8.86 7.82
CA MET A 117 4.44 -9.46 9.17
C MET A 117 5.36 -10.68 9.16
N PHE A 118 5.52 -11.36 8.04
CA PHE A 118 6.42 -12.50 7.85
C PHE A 118 6.20 -13.70 8.79
N ILE A 119 5.02 -13.83 9.42
CA ILE A 119 4.66 -14.94 10.32
C ILE A 119 4.01 -16.12 9.60
N GLN A 120 3.73 -16.00 8.31
CA GLN A 120 2.96 -16.97 7.52
C GLN A 120 3.47 -18.40 7.71
N ARG A 121 4.79 -18.60 7.57
CA ARG A 121 5.44 -19.92 7.75
C ARG A 121 5.23 -20.49 9.15
N LEU A 122 5.36 -19.67 10.19
CA LEU A 122 5.22 -20.15 11.58
C LEU A 122 3.78 -20.57 11.87
N VAL A 123 2.80 -19.76 11.47
CA VAL A 123 1.38 -20.08 11.68
C VAL A 123 0.99 -21.33 10.88
N THR A 124 1.34 -21.41 9.60
CA THR A 124 0.99 -22.55 8.74
C THR A 124 1.66 -23.84 9.25
N ARG A 125 2.95 -23.82 9.60
CA ARG A 125 3.70 -25.03 9.93
C ARG A 125 3.53 -25.48 11.38
N LEU A 126 3.43 -24.54 12.33
CA LEU A 126 3.38 -24.87 13.77
C LEU A 126 1.97 -24.89 14.35
N MET A 127 1.10 -24.02 13.85
CA MET A 127 -0.31 -24.00 14.29
C MET A 127 -1.22 -24.78 13.35
N ARG A 128 -0.73 -25.18 12.16
CA ARG A 128 -1.49 -25.89 11.12
C ARG A 128 -2.79 -25.15 10.73
N LYS A 129 -2.70 -23.82 10.68
CA LYS A 129 -3.85 -22.98 10.28
C LYS A 129 -3.61 -22.39 8.89
N PRO A 130 -4.64 -22.43 8.01
CA PRO A 130 -4.56 -21.83 6.69
C PRO A 130 -4.38 -20.32 6.81
N ILE A 131 -3.54 -19.77 5.92
CA ILE A 131 -3.30 -18.34 5.84
C ILE A 131 -3.68 -17.82 4.46
N VAL A 132 -4.41 -16.72 4.47
CA VAL A 132 -4.52 -15.82 3.32
C VAL A 132 -3.55 -14.67 3.52
N THR A 133 -2.55 -14.54 2.65
CA THR A 133 -1.66 -13.38 2.69
C THR A 133 -2.33 -12.18 2.03
N PHE A 134 -2.37 -11.06 2.74
CA PHE A 134 -2.89 -9.80 2.24
C PHE A 134 -1.73 -8.89 1.79
N VAL A 135 -1.76 -8.43 0.54
CA VAL A 135 -0.71 -7.61 -0.07
C VAL A 135 -1.27 -6.23 -0.41
N ALA A 136 -1.00 -5.25 0.48
CA ALA A 136 -1.45 -3.86 0.36
C ALA A 136 -0.53 -2.96 -0.48
N ILE A 137 0.51 -3.53 -1.07
CA ILE A 137 1.54 -2.87 -1.89
C ILE A 137 1.62 -3.59 -3.24
N PRO A 138 2.39 -3.09 -4.23
CA PRO A 138 2.60 -3.83 -5.47
C PRO A 138 3.11 -5.24 -5.22
N ASN A 139 2.71 -6.19 -6.06
CA ASN A 139 3.12 -7.58 -5.94
C ASN A 139 4.66 -7.69 -5.94
N MET A 140 5.22 -8.17 -4.82
CA MET A 140 6.66 -8.28 -4.58
C MET A 140 7.25 -9.65 -4.96
N GLU A 141 6.40 -10.63 -5.33
CA GLU A 141 6.89 -11.95 -5.72
C GLU A 141 7.85 -11.85 -6.89
N SER A 142 8.97 -12.52 -6.80
CA SER A 142 10.00 -12.46 -7.83
C SER A 142 9.58 -13.14 -9.11
N ASP A 143 9.91 -12.54 -10.27
CA ASP A 143 9.69 -13.11 -11.59
C ASP A 143 10.79 -12.63 -12.54
N PRO A 144 11.22 -13.44 -13.52
CA PRO A 144 12.26 -13.05 -14.48
C PRO A 144 11.94 -11.81 -15.32
N LEU A 145 10.67 -11.44 -15.48
CA LEU A 145 10.24 -10.26 -16.23
C LEU A 145 10.01 -9.04 -15.32
N VAL A 146 9.92 -9.23 -14.00
CA VAL A 146 9.67 -8.17 -13.04
C VAL A 146 10.99 -7.57 -12.56
N PRO A 147 11.15 -6.25 -12.61
CA PRO A 147 12.34 -5.58 -12.08
C PRO A 147 12.49 -5.81 -10.57
N PRO A 148 13.73 -5.72 -10.04
CA PRO A 148 13.95 -5.77 -8.60
C PRO A 148 13.32 -4.58 -7.90
N LEU A 149 12.81 -4.81 -6.69
CA LEU A 149 12.16 -3.80 -5.85
C LEU A 149 13.13 -2.68 -5.41
N PHE A 150 12.57 -1.53 -5.07
CA PHE A 150 13.22 -0.33 -4.54
C PHE A 150 14.06 0.48 -5.54
N PHE A 151 14.08 0.10 -6.82
CA PHE A 151 14.83 0.83 -7.86
C PHE A 151 13.94 1.64 -8.81
N GLY A 152 12.63 1.46 -8.76
CA GLY A 152 11.70 2.15 -9.66
C GLY A 152 11.95 1.83 -11.14
N PHE A 153 12.45 0.65 -11.44
CA PHE A 153 12.67 0.22 -12.83
C PHE A 153 11.38 -0.24 -13.49
N LYS A 154 11.27 0.00 -14.78
CA LYS A 154 10.29 -0.67 -15.65
C LYS A 154 10.90 -1.95 -16.23
N PRO A 155 10.09 -2.96 -16.64
CA PRO A 155 10.58 -4.17 -17.28
C PRO A 155 11.55 -3.87 -18.43
N ALA A 156 12.70 -4.53 -18.42
CA ALA A 156 13.75 -4.29 -19.40
C ALA A 156 13.35 -4.81 -20.79
N ARG A 157 13.55 -3.97 -21.81
CA ARG A 157 13.21 -4.28 -23.21
C ARG A 157 14.38 -4.90 -24.00
N ASN A 158 15.61 -4.81 -23.49
CA ASN A 158 16.81 -5.31 -24.16
C ASN A 158 17.75 -6.05 -23.20
N LEU A 159 18.76 -6.72 -23.74
CA LEU A 159 19.71 -7.53 -22.97
C LEU A 159 20.53 -6.70 -21.96
N ALA A 160 20.94 -5.48 -22.33
CA ALA A 160 21.68 -4.61 -21.43
C ALA A 160 20.83 -4.21 -20.21
N GLY A 161 19.58 -3.82 -20.43
CA GLY A 161 18.63 -3.52 -19.36
C GLY A 161 18.38 -4.75 -18.46
N LYS A 162 18.24 -5.95 -19.03
CA LYS A 162 18.11 -7.20 -18.24
C LYS A 162 19.35 -7.45 -17.38
N ALA A 163 20.55 -7.23 -17.90
CA ALA A 163 21.79 -7.36 -17.13
C ALA A 163 21.85 -6.35 -15.96
N VAL A 164 21.46 -5.09 -16.20
CA VAL A 164 21.37 -4.07 -15.14
C VAL A 164 20.37 -4.47 -14.07
N GLN A 165 19.17 -4.96 -14.45
CA GLN A 165 18.15 -5.39 -13.50
C GLN A 165 18.59 -6.63 -12.72
N ALA A 166 19.28 -7.57 -13.34
CA ALA A 166 19.85 -8.73 -12.65
C ALA A 166 20.92 -8.31 -11.62
N ALA A 167 21.81 -7.40 -11.96
CA ALA A 167 22.81 -6.85 -11.03
C ALA A 167 22.16 -6.10 -9.87
N ALA A 168 21.13 -5.27 -10.14
CA ALA A 168 20.36 -4.58 -9.12
C ALA A 168 19.60 -5.57 -8.20
N GLY A 169 19.07 -6.66 -8.75
CA GLY A 169 18.45 -7.73 -7.97
C GLY A 169 19.44 -8.40 -7.01
N LEU A 170 20.65 -8.70 -7.48
CA LEU A 170 21.71 -9.22 -6.61
C LEU A 170 22.09 -8.23 -5.52
N LEU A 171 22.19 -6.93 -5.84
CA LEU A 171 22.45 -5.88 -4.87
C LEU A 171 21.33 -5.80 -3.82
N SER A 172 20.07 -5.83 -4.26
CA SER A 172 18.90 -5.85 -3.35
C SER A 172 18.98 -7.03 -2.39
N ASP A 173 19.11 -8.25 -2.91
CA ASP A 173 19.02 -9.47 -2.10
C ASP A 173 20.23 -9.71 -1.21
N LYS A 174 21.46 -9.45 -1.74
CA LYS A 174 22.72 -9.81 -1.07
C LYS A 174 23.30 -8.69 -0.22
N VAL A 175 22.86 -7.45 -0.42
CA VAL A 175 23.37 -6.29 0.31
C VAL A 175 22.25 -5.59 1.06
N ILE A 176 21.23 -5.08 0.37
CA ILE A 176 20.19 -4.22 0.97
C ILE A 176 19.34 -5.03 1.95
N LEU A 177 18.72 -6.13 1.50
CA LEU A 177 17.82 -6.96 2.31
C LEU A 177 18.52 -8.07 3.09
N ARG A 178 19.87 -8.17 2.99
CA ARG A 178 20.62 -9.21 3.72
C ARG A 178 20.38 -9.20 5.22
N PRO A 179 20.40 -8.07 5.94
CA PRO A 179 20.12 -8.02 7.38
C PRO A 179 18.71 -8.54 7.71
N ALA A 180 17.70 -8.09 6.96
CA ALA A 180 16.33 -8.55 7.13
C ALA A 180 16.18 -10.06 6.87
N GLY A 181 16.79 -10.57 5.80
CA GLY A 181 16.80 -12.00 5.51
C GLY A 181 17.54 -12.85 6.55
N GLN A 182 18.59 -12.32 7.16
CA GLN A 182 19.27 -12.99 8.29
C GLN A 182 18.41 -12.99 9.55
N SER A 183 17.74 -11.87 9.85
CA SER A 183 16.81 -11.78 10.98
C SER A 183 15.65 -12.75 10.79
N TYR A 184 15.02 -12.78 9.60
CA TYR A 184 13.97 -13.73 9.25
C TYR A 184 14.39 -15.17 9.53
N ARG A 185 15.54 -15.61 9.01
CA ARG A 185 16.03 -16.98 9.20
C ARG A 185 16.33 -17.29 10.68
N ARG A 186 16.96 -16.37 11.42
CA ARG A 186 17.25 -16.58 12.85
C ARG A 186 15.98 -16.80 13.66
N GLN A 187 14.97 -15.98 13.43
CA GLN A 187 13.73 -16.08 14.18
C GLN A 187 12.95 -17.35 13.84
N HIS A 188 12.93 -17.77 12.58
CA HIS A 188 12.31 -19.05 12.20
C HIS A 188 13.10 -20.26 12.75
N ALA A 189 14.43 -20.20 12.73
CA ALA A 189 15.27 -21.26 13.30
C ALA A 189 15.05 -21.44 14.80
N ALA A 190 14.73 -20.38 15.56
CA ALA A 190 14.37 -20.48 16.97
C ALA A 190 13.15 -21.38 17.24
N TYR A 191 12.31 -21.59 16.22
CA TYR A 191 11.15 -22.50 16.25
C TYR A 191 11.38 -23.80 15.47
N GLY A 192 12.63 -24.16 15.18
CA GLY A 192 12.96 -25.36 14.42
C GLY A 192 12.56 -25.32 12.95
N GLN A 193 12.24 -24.12 12.42
CA GLN A 193 11.88 -23.94 11.02
C GLN A 193 13.12 -23.58 10.19
N ASP A 194 13.60 -24.52 9.40
CA ASP A 194 14.67 -24.25 8.43
C ASP A 194 14.11 -23.48 7.21
N VAL A 195 14.71 -22.33 6.93
CA VAL A 195 14.36 -21.50 5.79
C VAL A 195 15.47 -21.57 4.76
N PRO A 196 15.18 -22.04 3.53
CA PRO A 196 16.18 -22.17 2.49
C PRO A 196 16.93 -20.87 2.22
N ARG A 197 18.27 -20.94 2.12
CA ARG A 197 19.11 -19.76 1.86
C ARG A 197 18.96 -19.19 0.45
N GLN A 198 18.38 -19.95 -0.47
CA GLN A 198 18.27 -19.62 -1.89
C GLN A 198 17.01 -18.83 -2.25
N GLY A 199 16.06 -18.65 -1.32
CA GLY A 199 14.85 -17.86 -1.55
C GLY A 199 15.07 -16.38 -1.34
N ARG A 200 14.29 -15.54 -2.03
CA ARG A 200 14.20 -14.11 -1.71
C ARG A 200 13.26 -13.92 -0.52
N LEU A 201 13.61 -12.99 0.37
CA LEU A 201 12.77 -12.67 1.53
C LEU A 201 11.36 -12.25 1.09
N THR A 202 11.26 -11.50 0.00
CA THR A 202 10.01 -10.98 -0.54
C THR A 202 9.05 -12.07 -1.05
N ASP A 203 9.56 -13.27 -1.37
CA ASP A 203 8.74 -14.40 -1.83
C ASP A 203 8.13 -15.21 -0.66
N GLU A 204 8.68 -15.07 0.54
CA GLU A 204 8.29 -15.91 1.67
C GLU A 204 6.80 -15.78 2.06
N PRO A 205 6.18 -14.57 2.06
CA PRO A 205 4.75 -14.42 2.33
C PRO A 205 3.85 -15.14 1.32
N TYR A 206 4.33 -15.33 0.09
CA TYR A 206 3.59 -15.98 -0.99
C TYR A 206 3.69 -17.51 -0.92
N ARG A 207 4.83 -18.03 -0.50
CA ARG A 207 5.12 -19.48 -0.49
C ARG A 207 4.28 -20.27 0.50
N CYS A 208 4.00 -19.70 1.67
CA CYS A 208 3.32 -20.39 2.76
C CYS A 208 1.83 -20.08 2.85
N ALA A 209 1.31 -19.25 1.96
CA ALA A 209 -0.10 -18.91 1.91
C ALA A 209 -0.91 -19.96 1.14
N GLU A 210 -2.14 -20.21 1.56
CA GLU A 210 -3.15 -20.95 0.79
C GLU A 210 -3.67 -20.11 -0.37
N ALA A 211 -3.90 -18.83 -0.13
CA ALA A 211 -4.28 -17.86 -1.13
C ALA A 211 -3.65 -16.49 -0.82
N ILE A 212 -3.58 -15.63 -1.83
CA ILE A 212 -2.99 -14.30 -1.72
C ILE A 212 -3.99 -13.30 -2.29
N ILE A 213 -4.42 -12.36 -1.46
CA ILE A 213 -5.21 -11.21 -1.88
C ILE A 213 -4.24 -10.10 -2.27
N GLN A 214 -4.19 -9.79 -3.56
CA GLN A 214 -3.42 -8.68 -4.10
C GLN A 214 -4.36 -7.50 -4.40
N THR A 215 -4.13 -6.36 -3.77
CA THR A 215 -4.90 -5.15 -4.08
C THR A 215 -4.54 -4.59 -5.46
N GLY A 216 -5.52 -4.00 -6.14
CA GLY A 216 -5.38 -3.47 -7.50
C GLY A 216 -5.71 -4.48 -8.60
N PRO A 217 -5.85 -4.02 -9.84
CA PRO A 217 -6.04 -4.90 -10.99
C PRO A 217 -4.69 -5.44 -11.48
N ALA A 218 -4.71 -6.61 -12.13
CA ALA A 218 -3.52 -7.20 -12.73
C ALA A 218 -2.88 -6.30 -13.80
N SER A 219 -3.67 -5.46 -14.48
CA SER A 219 -3.20 -4.52 -15.50
C SER A 219 -2.36 -3.36 -14.95
N LEU A 220 -2.39 -3.10 -13.64
CA LEU A 220 -1.53 -2.13 -12.98
C LEU A 220 -0.18 -2.75 -12.55
N ASP A 221 -0.04 -4.07 -12.57
CA ASP A 221 1.23 -4.74 -12.28
C ASP A 221 2.06 -4.97 -13.56
N PHE A 222 3.32 -5.34 -13.38
CA PHE A 222 4.16 -5.75 -14.49
C PHE A 222 3.80 -7.15 -14.98
N PRO A 223 3.98 -7.44 -16.28
CA PRO A 223 3.74 -8.78 -16.82
C PRO A 223 4.69 -9.79 -16.15
N ARG A 224 4.15 -10.98 -15.86
CA ARG A 224 4.89 -12.07 -15.22
C ARG A 224 4.99 -13.27 -16.16
N ARG A 225 6.14 -13.94 -16.14
CA ARG A 225 6.31 -15.23 -16.84
C ARG A 225 5.63 -16.36 -16.08
N ASN A 226 5.80 -16.35 -14.75
CA ASN A 226 5.28 -17.38 -13.87
C ASN A 226 4.18 -16.76 -13.01
N VAL A 227 2.95 -16.84 -13.50
CA VAL A 227 1.80 -16.35 -12.72
C VAL A 227 1.52 -17.34 -11.60
N ASN A 228 1.63 -16.88 -10.37
CA ASN A 228 1.30 -17.68 -9.19
C ASN A 228 -0.24 -17.86 -9.12
N PRO A 229 -0.78 -19.09 -9.24
CA PRO A 229 -2.22 -19.33 -9.25
C PRO A 229 -2.91 -18.98 -7.93
N LYS A 230 -2.17 -18.82 -6.84
CA LYS A 230 -2.70 -18.42 -5.55
C LYS A 230 -2.94 -16.90 -5.44
N VAL A 231 -2.44 -16.08 -6.38
CA VAL A 231 -2.60 -14.63 -6.38
C VAL A 231 -3.91 -14.24 -7.03
N HIS A 232 -4.78 -13.63 -6.22
CA HIS A 232 -6.07 -13.08 -6.63
C HIS A 232 -6.00 -11.55 -6.64
N TYR A 233 -6.01 -10.94 -7.81
CA TYR A 233 -6.12 -9.49 -7.98
C TYR A 233 -7.59 -9.09 -7.83
N VAL A 234 -7.93 -8.43 -6.72
CA VAL A 234 -9.32 -8.18 -6.34
C VAL A 234 -9.80 -6.74 -6.64
N GLY A 235 -8.94 -5.90 -7.18
CA GLY A 235 -9.27 -4.48 -7.39
C GLY A 235 -8.88 -3.58 -6.23
N ALA A 236 -9.41 -2.34 -6.19
CA ALA A 236 -9.04 -1.36 -5.18
C ALA A 236 -9.76 -1.63 -3.86
N LEU A 237 -9.02 -2.13 -2.88
CA LEU A 237 -9.50 -2.24 -1.51
C LEU A 237 -9.25 -0.92 -0.78
N LEU A 238 -10.31 -0.13 -0.64
CA LEU A 238 -10.29 1.17 0.01
C LEU A 238 -10.69 1.04 1.48
N PRO A 239 -10.37 2.05 2.33
CA PRO A 239 -10.84 2.09 3.70
C PRO A 239 -12.37 1.96 3.75
N TYR A 240 -12.87 1.09 4.60
CA TYR A 240 -14.32 0.99 4.82
C TYR A 240 -14.88 2.31 5.33
N ARG A 241 -15.98 2.74 4.73
CA ARG A 241 -16.76 3.90 5.16
C ARG A 241 -18.19 3.46 5.43
N PRO A 242 -18.71 3.70 6.66
CA PRO A 242 -20.12 3.47 6.92
C PRO A 242 -20.99 4.31 5.98
N PRO A 243 -22.16 3.83 5.55
CA PRO A 243 -23.06 4.59 4.66
C PRO A 243 -23.44 5.98 5.18
N ALA A 244 -23.50 6.16 6.51
CA ALA A 244 -23.80 7.44 7.16
C ALA A 244 -22.62 8.44 7.20
N ALA A 245 -21.42 8.02 6.82
CA ALA A 245 -20.22 8.85 6.82
C ALA A 245 -19.92 9.43 5.43
N ALA A 246 -20.95 9.72 4.63
CA ALA A 246 -20.80 10.46 3.38
C ALA A 246 -20.14 11.82 3.70
N GLY A 247 -19.00 12.10 3.08
CA GLY A 247 -18.32 13.38 3.18
C GLY A 247 -19.17 14.53 2.60
N PRO A 248 -18.63 15.76 2.61
CA PRO A 248 -19.31 16.91 2.02
C PRO A 248 -19.83 16.58 0.63
N ALA A 249 -21.07 17.00 0.35
CA ALA A 249 -21.72 16.73 -0.92
C ALA A 249 -20.88 17.23 -2.10
N ALA A 250 -20.97 16.57 -3.24
CA ALA A 250 -20.25 16.96 -4.46
C ALA A 250 -20.51 18.42 -4.86
N ASP A 251 -21.61 19.01 -4.41
CA ASP A 251 -22.06 20.38 -4.69
C ASP A 251 -21.28 21.47 -3.92
N GLU A 252 -20.44 21.11 -2.95
CA GLU A 252 -19.59 22.07 -2.21
C GLU A 252 -18.38 22.57 -3.01
N TRP A 253 -18.08 21.94 -4.16
CA TRP A 253 -16.90 22.27 -4.95
C TRP A 253 -17.28 23.12 -6.16
N PRO A 254 -16.60 24.27 -6.40
CA PRO A 254 -16.83 25.10 -7.59
C PRO A 254 -16.63 24.30 -8.88
N ARG A 255 -17.61 24.37 -9.79
CA ARG A 255 -17.58 23.67 -11.09
C ARG A 255 -17.34 24.61 -12.26
N SER A 256 -17.00 25.87 -11.99
CA SER A 256 -16.81 26.92 -12.99
C SER A 256 -15.45 26.88 -13.69
N TYR A 257 -14.52 26.10 -13.20
CA TYR A 257 -13.17 26.00 -13.77
C TYR A 257 -13.10 24.92 -14.86
N PRO A 258 -12.31 25.12 -15.93
CA PRO A 258 -12.19 24.17 -17.04
C PRO A 258 -11.48 22.86 -16.67
N ALA A 259 -10.71 22.85 -15.59
CA ALA A 259 -10.02 21.65 -15.07
C ALA A 259 -10.02 21.62 -13.53
N THR A 260 -9.94 20.43 -12.98
CA THR A 260 -9.80 20.20 -11.54
C THR A 260 -8.55 19.38 -11.24
N LEU A 261 -7.66 19.96 -10.44
CA LEU A 261 -6.42 19.34 -9.98
C LEU A 261 -6.56 18.96 -8.50
N VAL A 262 -6.17 17.76 -8.13
CA VAL A 262 -6.18 17.30 -6.75
C VAL A 262 -4.75 17.05 -6.29
N VAL A 263 -4.37 17.61 -5.14
CA VAL A 263 -2.98 17.57 -4.63
C VAL A 263 -2.96 16.97 -3.23
N THR A 264 -2.11 15.98 -3.01
CA THR A 264 -1.81 15.47 -1.65
C THR A 264 -0.43 14.84 -1.57
N GLN A 265 0.15 14.88 -0.39
CA GLN A 265 1.42 14.19 -0.08
C GLN A 265 1.20 12.90 0.74
N GLY A 266 -0.08 12.46 0.87
CA GLY A 266 -0.46 11.30 1.66
C GLY A 266 -0.59 11.62 3.16
N THR A 267 -0.77 10.57 3.98
CA THR A 267 -1.03 10.69 5.43
C THR A 267 0.22 10.51 6.29
N VAL A 268 1.23 9.84 5.81
CA VAL A 268 2.45 9.48 6.57
C VAL A 268 3.57 10.48 6.30
N ASP A 269 3.90 10.70 5.04
CA ASP A 269 5.02 11.55 4.61
C ASP A 269 4.57 12.97 4.27
N ASN A 270 3.84 13.61 5.20
CA ASN A 270 3.26 14.96 5.03
C ASN A 270 3.76 15.98 6.07
N VAL A 271 4.86 15.68 6.75
CA VAL A 271 5.47 16.59 7.75
C VAL A 271 6.12 17.78 7.05
N ASP A 272 6.80 17.54 5.95
CA ASP A 272 7.49 18.54 5.13
C ASP A 272 6.71 18.77 3.84
N GLN A 273 5.91 19.85 3.79
CA GLN A 273 5.08 20.20 2.64
C GLN A 273 5.88 20.74 1.45
N ASP A 274 7.12 21.17 1.67
CA ASP A 274 8.03 21.62 0.61
C ASP A 274 8.50 20.47 -0.29
N LYS A 275 8.26 19.21 0.10
CA LYS A 275 8.54 18.07 -0.76
C LYS A 275 7.65 18.02 -2.00
N LEU A 276 6.33 18.24 -1.88
CA LEU A 276 5.43 18.13 -3.02
C LEU A 276 4.30 19.17 -3.04
N ILE A 277 3.62 19.42 -1.90
CA ILE A 277 2.43 20.28 -1.89
C ILE A 277 2.80 21.69 -2.34
N VAL A 278 3.84 22.28 -1.75
CA VAL A 278 4.29 23.63 -2.10
C VAL A 278 4.79 23.71 -3.55
N PRO A 279 5.70 22.84 -4.04
CA PRO A 279 6.06 22.82 -5.45
C PRO A 279 4.88 22.67 -6.41
N ALA A 280 3.89 21.84 -6.07
CA ALA A 280 2.69 21.68 -6.87
C ALA A 280 1.84 22.96 -6.90
N LEU A 281 1.62 23.59 -5.75
CA LEU A 281 0.89 24.86 -5.68
C LEU A 281 1.60 25.97 -6.44
N GLU A 282 2.92 26.11 -6.30
CA GLU A 282 3.71 27.08 -7.08
C GLU A 282 3.60 26.83 -8.60
N ALA A 283 3.52 25.56 -8.99
CA ALA A 283 3.38 25.18 -10.39
C ALA A 283 2.02 25.57 -11.01
N VAL A 284 0.94 25.48 -10.22
CA VAL A 284 -0.44 25.59 -10.76
C VAL A 284 -1.20 26.83 -10.30
N LYS A 285 -0.65 27.67 -9.40
CA LYS A 285 -1.34 28.84 -8.84
C LYS A 285 -1.82 29.87 -9.87
N GLY A 286 -1.22 29.90 -11.05
CA GLY A 286 -1.61 30.78 -12.16
C GLY A 286 -2.45 30.11 -13.24
N MET A 287 -2.83 28.84 -13.08
CA MET A 287 -3.65 28.12 -14.04
C MET A 287 -5.14 28.45 -13.84
N ASP A 288 -5.90 28.48 -14.92
CA ASP A 288 -7.37 28.50 -14.87
C ASP A 288 -7.88 27.09 -14.56
N ALA A 289 -7.75 26.70 -13.29
CA ALA A 289 -8.13 25.38 -12.80
C ALA A 289 -8.52 25.45 -11.32
N LEU A 290 -9.48 24.64 -10.90
CA LEU A 290 -9.73 24.38 -9.49
C LEU A 290 -8.61 23.50 -8.92
N VAL A 291 -8.01 23.92 -7.82
CA VAL A 291 -6.94 23.16 -7.14
C VAL A 291 -7.43 22.77 -5.74
N ILE A 292 -7.62 21.49 -5.51
CA ILE A 292 -8.07 20.94 -4.22
C ILE A 292 -6.87 20.26 -3.54
N VAL A 293 -6.51 20.75 -2.34
CA VAL A 293 -5.34 20.27 -1.60
C VAL A 293 -5.79 19.60 -0.31
N ALA A 294 -5.34 18.35 -0.10
CA ALA A 294 -5.49 17.63 1.16
C ALA A 294 -4.14 17.54 1.89
N THR A 295 -4.05 18.16 3.08
CA THR A 295 -2.81 18.26 3.87
C THR A 295 -2.61 17.10 4.84
N GLY A 296 -3.66 16.31 5.12
CA GLY A 296 -3.64 15.29 6.16
C GLY A 296 -3.59 15.88 7.59
N GLY A 297 -4.11 17.10 7.77
CA GLY A 297 -4.19 17.76 9.06
C GLY A 297 -2.93 18.52 9.50
N ARG A 298 -1.98 18.76 8.58
CA ARG A 298 -0.73 19.48 8.92
C ARG A 298 -0.57 20.72 8.07
N GLY A 299 -0.28 21.86 8.72
CA GLY A 299 0.07 23.13 8.07
C GLY A 299 -1.03 23.76 7.21
N THR A 300 -2.29 23.34 7.31
CA THR A 300 -3.41 23.79 6.48
C THR A 300 -3.60 25.31 6.55
N ALA A 301 -3.63 25.89 7.74
CA ALA A 301 -3.81 27.33 7.90
C ALA A 301 -2.67 28.14 7.27
N ALA A 302 -1.44 27.65 7.36
CA ALA A 302 -0.28 28.31 6.74
C ALA A 302 -0.36 28.28 5.21
N LEU A 303 -0.80 27.15 4.63
CA LEU A 303 -1.01 27.04 3.18
C LEU A 303 -2.18 27.92 2.71
N GLN A 304 -3.30 27.97 3.44
CA GLN A 304 -4.42 28.86 3.14
C GLN A 304 -4.01 30.33 3.12
N ALA A 305 -3.20 30.75 4.10
CA ALA A 305 -2.68 32.11 4.15
C ALA A 305 -1.69 32.41 3.01
N ARG A 306 -0.87 31.43 2.62
CA ARG A 306 0.13 31.57 1.55
C ARG A 306 -0.50 31.57 0.16
N TYR A 307 -1.61 30.83 -0.03
CA TYR A 307 -2.30 30.66 -1.31
C TYR A 307 -3.78 31.07 -1.20
N PRO A 308 -4.07 32.39 -1.10
CA PRO A 308 -5.42 32.92 -0.87
C PRO A 308 -6.29 32.99 -2.14
N GLN A 309 -5.81 32.45 -3.26
CA GLN A 309 -6.54 32.50 -4.55
C GLN A 309 -7.86 31.73 -4.45
N PRO A 310 -8.96 32.21 -4.99
CA PRO A 310 -10.28 31.60 -4.85
C PRO A 310 -10.41 30.22 -5.54
N ASN A 311 -9.54 29.93 -6.49
CA ASN A 311 -9.47 28.65 -7.16
C ASN A 311 -8.61 27.61 -6.41
N ILE A 312 -7.96 27.97 -5.28
CA ILE A 312 -7.14 27.04 -4.46
C ILE A 312 -7.86 26.79 -3.15
N ILE A 313 -8.31 25.56 -2.94
CA ILE A 313 -9.02 25.13 -1.75
C ILE A 313 -8.16 24.15 -0.96
N VAL A 314 -7.68 24.57 0.21
CA VAL A 314 -6.87 23.73 1.09
C VAL A 314 -7.72 23.23 2.25
N ARG A 315 -7.68 21.91 2.52
CA ARG A 315 -8.40 21.23 3.59
C ARG A 315 -7.46 20.26 4.33
N ASP A 316 -7.78 19.97 5.57
CA ASP A 316 -7.11 18.92 6.33
C ASP A 316 -7.33 17.55 5.66
N PHE A 317 -8.58 17.25 5.38
CA PHE A 317 -9.01 16.01 4.74
C PHE A 317 -10.02 16.32 3.63
N VAL A 318 -9.96 15.51 2.58
CA VAL A 318 -10.84 15.59 1.42
C VAL A 318 -11.44 14.21 1.19
N ASP A 319 -12.71 14.15 0.85
CA ASP A 319 -13.29 12.92 0.34
C ASP A 319 -12.86 12.68 -1.10
N PHE A 320 -11.75 11.97 -1.25
CA PHE A 320 -11.20 11.67 -2.58
C PHE A 320 -12.18 10.87 -3.45
N ALA A 321 -13.03 10.02 -2.85
CA ALA A 321 -14.01 9.25 -3.63
C ALA A 321 -15.00 10.18 -4.35
N THR A 322 -15.42 11.26 -3.68
CA THR A 322 -16.29 12.29 -4.27
C THR A 322 -15.52 13.20 -5.24
N VAL A 323 -14.34 13.68 -4.85
CA VAL A 323 -13.59 14.64 -5.65
C VAL A 323 -13.07 14.01 -6.95
N PHE A 324 -12.68 12.74 -6.94
CA PHE A 324 -12.21 12.05 -8.14
C PHE A 324 -13.32 11.76 -9.17
N GLU A 325 -14.60 11.93 -8.84
CA GLU A 325 -15.67 11.86 -9.85
C GLU A 325 -15.55 12.97 -10.91
N PHE A 326 -14.87 14.07 -10.59
CA PHE A 326 -14.72 15.21 -11.48
C PHE A 326 -13.28 15.74 -11.61
N ALA A 327 -12.31 15.12 -10.97
CA ALA A 327 -10.93 15.50 -11.12
C ALA A 327 -10.38 15.14 -12.51
N ASP A 328 -9.46 15.97 -13.00
CA ASP A 328 -8.77 15.75 -14.26
C ASP A 328 -7.34 15.25 -14.07
N VAL A 329 -6.66 15.68 -12.99
CA VAL A 329 -5.31 15.25 -12.67
C VAL A 329 -5.16 15.07 -11.16
N PHE A 330 -4.55 13.97 -10.74
CA PHE A 330 -4.15 13.74 -9.36
C PHE A 330 -2.63 13.88 -9.21
N ILE A 331 -2.20 14.85 -8.41
CA ILE A 331 -0.79 15.12 -8.09
C ILE A 331 -0.51 14.52 -6.71
N SER A 332 0.36 13.51 -6.63
CA SER A 332 0.63 12.84 -5.36
C SER A 332 2.06 12.31 -5.24
N ASN A 333 2.43 11.89 -4.04
CA ASN A 333 3.71 11.24 -3.80
C ASN A 333 3.77 9.77 -4.25
N GLY A 334 2.71 9.24 -4.88
CA GLY A 334 2.68 7.88 -5.39
C GLY A 334 2.38 6.80 -4.35
N GLY A 335 1.67 7.13 -3.27
CA GLY A 335 1.17 6.13 -2.34
C GLY A 335 0.19 5.17 -3.03
N PHE A 336 0.37 3.84 -2.86
CA PHE A 336 -0.36 2.82 -3.65
C PHE A 336 -1.88 2.90 -3.52
N GLY A 337 -2.40 3.16 -2.31
CA GLY A 337 -3.84 3.34 -2.09
C GLY A 337 -4.41 4.54 -2.84
N GLY A 338 -3.72 5.69 -2.83
CA GLY A 338 -4.13 6.89 -3.56
C GLY A 338 -4.09 6.69 -5.08
N VAL A 339 -3.07 6.01 -5.59
CA VAL A 339 -2.95 5.64 -7.01
C VAL A 339 -4.11 4.75 -7.43
N GLN A 340 -4.43 3.71 -6.67
CA GLN A 340 -5.56 2.83 -6.97
C GLN A 340 -6.89 3.58 -6.93
N LEU A 341 -7.10 4.43 -5.93
CA LEU A 341 -8.33 5.21 -5.80
C LEU A 341 -8.51 6.16 -6.98
N SER A 342 -7.46 6.89 -7.37
CA SER A 342 -7.48 7.77 -8.54
C SER A 342 -7.82 7.00 -9.83
N LEU A 343 -7.14 5.88 -10.06
CA LEU A 343 -7.35 5.07 -11.27
C LEU A 343 -8.70 4.35 -11.27
N SER A 344 -9.26 3.99 -10.11
CA SER A 344 -10.61 3.42 -10.00
C SER A 344 -11.70 4.41 -10.42
N LYS A 345 -11.36 5.69 -10.46
CA LYS A 345 -12.23 6.78 -10.96
C LYS A 345 -11.81 7.28 -12.37
N GLY A 346 -10.75 6.72 -12.95
CA GLY A 346 -10.26 7.11 -14.27
C GLY A 346 -9.55 8.46 -14.29
N VAL A 347 -8.92 8.84 -13.18
CA VAL A 347 -8.16 10.08 -13.06
C VAL A 347 -6.67 9.80 -13.29
N PRO A 348 -6.03 10.38 -14.32
CA PRO A 348 -4.61 10.23 -14.58
C PRO A 348 -3.76 10.97 -13.54
N LEU A 349 -2.49 10.58 -13.41
CA LEU A 349 -1.63 11.00 -12.33
C LEU A 349 -0.39 11.78 -12.78
N VAL A 350 0.03 12.71 -11.91
CA VAL A 350 1.42 13.20 -11.83
C VAL A 350 1.96 12.76 -10.47
N VAL A 351 2.95 11.86 -10.47
CA VAL A 351 3.45 11.26 -9.24
C VAL A 351 4.91 11.62 -8.98
N SER A 352 5.22 11.87 -7.71
CA SER A 352 6.56 12.15 -7.21
C SER A 352 6.84 11.22 -6.01
N GLY A 353 8.08 11.16 -5.53
CA GLY A 353 8.45 10.26 -4.43
C GLY A 353 9.21 9.03 -4.90
N ILE A 354 10.27 8.71 -4.16
CA ILE A 354 11.15 7.59 -4.46
C ILE A 354 11.39 6.69 -3.23
N ASN A 355 11.05 7.16 -2.03
CA ASN A 355 11.21 6.42 -0.78
C ASN A 355 9.99 5.52 -0.49
N GLU A 356 10.12 4.62 0.48
CA GLU A 356 9.03 3.78 1.02
C GLU A 356 8.32 2.94 -0.06
N GLY A 357 9.04 2.51 -1.11
CA GLY A 357 8.46 1.73 -2.22
C GLY A 357 7.66 2.55 -3.24
N LYS A 358 7.57 3.88 -3.08
CA LYS A 358 6.86 4.77 -4.02
C LYS A 358 7.47 4.74 -5.42
N SER A 359 8.79 4.58 -5.54
CA SER A 359 9.47 4.41 -6.83
C SER A 359 8.89 3.26 -7.67
N ASP A 360 8.57 2.14 -7.02
CA ASP A 360 8.06 0.95 -7.69
C ASP A 360 6.57 1.10 -8.08
N VAL A 361 5.79 1.85 -7.29
CA VAL A 361 4.42 2.25 -7.64
C VAL A 361 4.44 3.21 -8.84
N ASN A 362 5.29 4.24 -8.77
CA ASN A 362 5.41 5.27 -9.81
C ASN A 362 5.91 4.69 -11.15
N ALA A 363 6.78 3.67 -11.10
CA ALA A 363 7.21 2.93 -12.29
C ALA A 363 6.05 2.17 -12.96
N ARG A 364 5.09 1.66 -12.16
CA ARG A 364 3.88 1.00 -12.68
C ARG A 364 2.91 2.00 -13.29
N VAL A 365 2.70 3.16 -12.67
CA VAL A 365 1.92 4.28 -13.22
C VAL A 365 2.44 4.68 -14.60
N GLU A 366 3.75 4.85 -14.72
CA GLU A 366 4.42 5.20 -15.97
C GLU A 366 4.39 4.06 -17.00
N TYR A 367 4.56 2.79 -16.56
CA TYR A 367 4.51 1.62 -17.41
C TYR A 367 3.12 1.38 -18.01
N ALA A 368 2.08 1.52 -17.19
CA ALA A 368 0.68 1.44 -17.61
C ALA A 368 0.23 2.63 -18.48
N GLY A 369 1.04 3.68 -18.57
CA GLY A 369 0.73 4.88 -19.35
C GLY A 369 -0.44 5.69 -18.79
N VAL A 370 -0.68 5.62 -17.47
CA VAL A 370 -1.78 6.32 -16.79
C VAL A 370 -1.33 7.55 -16.00
N GLY A 371 -0.06 7.92 -16.11
CA GLY A 371 0.49 9.11 -15.47
C GLY A 371 1.97 9.30 -15.72
N ILE A 372 2.48 10.42 -15.24
CA ILE A 372 3.87 10.86 -15.37
C ILE A 372 4.56 10.76 -14.00
N SER A 373 5.73 10.11 -13.94
CA SER A 373 6.58 10.05 -12.76
C SER A 373 7.70 11.10 -12.83
N LEU A 374 7.77 11.96 -11.83
CA LEU A 374 8.81 12.99 -11.71
C LEU A 374 10.12 12.44 -11.14
N LYS A 375 10.15 11.21 -10.63
CA LYS A 375 11.35 10.45 -10.18
C LYS A 375 12.18 11.15 -9.12
N THR A 376 11.56 11.94 -8.27
CA THR A 376 12.20 12.69 -7.19
C THR A 376 11.30 12.81 -5.98
N GLU A 377 11.87 13.02 -4.78
CA GLU A 377 11.11 13.37 -3.57
C GLU A 377 10.63 14.81 -3.58
N SER A 378 11.40 15.70 -4.21
CA SER A 378 11.16 17.13 -4.19
C SER A 378 11.26 17.68 -5.62
N PRO A 379 10.17 17.60 -6.41
CA PRO A 379 10.17 18.13 -7.76
C PRO A 379 10.24 19.67 -7.73
N ASN A 380 10.85 20.26 -8.73
CA ASN A 380 10.74 21.71 -8.89
C ASN A 380 9.38 22.08 -9.51
N PRO A 381 8.85 23.29 -9.25
CA PRO A 381 7.55 23.71 -9.77
C PRO A 381 7.43 23.64 -11.30
N ARG A 382 8.52 23.87 -12.03
CA ARG A 382 8.52 23.86 -13.51
C ARG A 382 8.25 22.44 -14.04
N ASP A 383 8.87 21.41 -13.42
CA ASP A 383 8.66 20.02 -13.85
C ASP A 383 7.23 19.57 -13.56
N VAL A 384 6.67 19.98 -12.40
CA VAL A 384 5.28 19.73 -12.08
C VAL A 384 4.35 20.41 -13.10
N ALA A 385 4.57 21.70 -13.40
CA ALA A 385 3.77 22.45 -14.36
C ALA A 385 3.79 21.80 -15.75
N THR A 386 4.98 21.38 -16.22
CA THR A 386 5.14 20.69 -17.49
C THR A 386 4.37 19.37 -17.53
N ALA A 387 4.49 18.55 -16.48
CA ALA A 387 3.77 17.27 -16.40
C ALA A 387 2.25 17.45 -16.32
N VAL A 388 1.76 18.43 -15.57
CA VAL A 388 0.33 18.75 -15.49
C VAL A 388 -0.19 19.23 -16.84
N ALA A 389 0.53 20.13 -17.52
CA ALA A 389 0.16 20.61 -18.85
C ALA A 389 0.13 19.48 -19.90
N ASP A 390 1.06 18.53 -19.84
CA ASP A 390 1.09 17.36 -20.72
C ASP A 390 -0.12 16.45 -20.48
N VAL A 391 -0.42 16.16 -19.20
CA VAL A 391 -1.59 15.32 -18.85
C VAL A 391 -2.91 15.97 -19.24
N LEU A 392 -3.06 17.28 -19.08
CA LEU A 392 -4.27 18.02 -19.48
C LEU A 392 -4.36 18.19 -21.00
N GLY A 393 -3.22 18.33 -21.68
CA GLY A 393 -3.17 18.62 -23.12
C GLY A 393 -3.35 17.39 -24.02
N ASP A 394 -3.05 16.18 -23.54
CA ASP A 394 -3.23 14.92 -24.29
C ASP A 394 -4.38 14.09 -23.73
N PRO A 395 -5.53 14.00 -24.44
CA PRO A 395 -6.68 13.20 -24.00
C PRO A 395 -6.37 11.70 -23.89
N GLY A 396 -5.25 11.24 -24.43
CA GLY A 396 -4.76 9.87 -24.32
C GLY A 396 -4.54 9.44 -22.87
N TRP A 397 -4.14 10.36 -21.99
CA TRP A 397 -3.97 10.05 -20.56
C TRP A 397 -5.30 9.72 -19.90
N LYS A 398 -6.31 10.55 -20.10
CA LYS A 398 -7.66 10.34 -19.54
C LYS A 398 -8.30 9.07 -20.10
N ARG A 399 -8.12 8.79 -21.40
CA ARG A 399 -8.61 7.55 -22.01
C ARG A 399 -7.98 6.31 -21.37
N ARG A 400 -6.66 6.25 -21.26
CA ARG A 400 -5.96 5.09 -20.63
C ARG A 400 -6.33 4.95 -19.15
N ALA A 401 -6.47 6.04 -18.42
CA ALA A 401 -6.95 6.00 -17.03
C ALA A 401 -8.41 5.50 -16.96
N GLY A 402 -9.25 5.85 -17.94
CA GLY A 402 -10.61 5.33 -18.08
C GLY A 402 -10.65 3.84 -18.38
N GLU A 403 -9.79 3.35 -19.29
CA GLU A 403 -9.63 1.91 -19.55
C GLU A 403 -9.19 1.16 -18.30
N MET A 404 -8.27 1.74 -17.51
CA MET A 404 -7.86 1.19 -16.21
C MET A 404 -9.03 1.16 -15.22
N ARG A 405 -9.80 2.24 -15.09
CA ARG A 405 -11.03 2.29 -14.26
C ARG A 405 -11.96 1.12 -14.55
N ASP A 406 -12.14 0.79 -15.82
CA ASP A 406 -13.06 -0.29 -16.21
C ASP A 406 -12.57 -1.66 -15.74
N GLN A 407 -11.24 -1.85 -15.57
CA GLN A 407 -10.69 -3.05 -14.93
C GLN A 407 -11.00 -3.11 -13.41
N PHE A 408 -11.09 -1.97 -12.73
CA PHE A 408 -11.49 -1.93 -11.32
C PHE A 408 -12.97 -2.26 -11.09
N LYS A 409 -13.82 -2.12 -12.10
CA LYS A 409 -15.28 -2.34 -12.01
C LYS A 409 -15.72 -3.79 -12.22
N LEU A 410 -14.80 -4.70 -12.58
CA LEU A 410 -15.14 -6.08 -12.94
C LEU A 410 -15.72 -6.90 -11.78
N ALA A 411 -15.45 -6.52 -10.52
CA ALA A 411 -15.99 -7.15 -9.32
C ALA A 411 -16.06 -6.16 -8.15
N ASP A 412 -16.88 -6.45 -7.14
CA ASP A 412 -16.75 -5.80 -5.84
C ASP A 412 -15.48 -6.32 -5.15
N PRO A 413 -14.49 -5.46 -4.86
CA PRO A 413 -13.20 -5.91 -4.33
C PRO A 413 -13.32 -6.58 -2.96
N ALA A 414 -14.23 -6.10 -2.09
CA ALA A 414 -14.41 -6.65 -0.76
C ALA A 414 -15.12 -8.01 -0.81
N GLU A 415 -16.09 -8.18 -1.72
CA GLU A 415 -16.76 -9.46 -1.98
C GLU A 415 -15.76 -10.49 -2.53
N ALA A 416 -15.01 -10.14 -3.58
CA ALA A 416 -14.03 -11.03 -4.17
C ALA A 416 -12.97 -11.47 -3.16
N ALA A 417 -12.49 -10.55 -2.32
CA ALA A 417 -11.54 -10.85 -1.26
C ALA A 417 -12.15 -11.75 -0.17
N ALA A 418 -13.42 -11.52 0.20
CA ALA A 418 -14.13 -12.35 1.17
C ALA A 418 -14.30 -13.79 0.67
N ASP A 419 -14.63 -13.98 -0.63
CA ASP A 419 -14.72 -15.31 -1.25
C ASP A 419 -13.38 -16.06 -1.19
N VAL A 420 -12.26 -15.38 -1.41
CA VAL A 420 -10.91 -15.96 -1.28
C VAL A 420 -10.67 -16.43 0.15
N VAL A 421 -11.02 -15.63 1.15
CA VAL A 421 -10.83 -15.99 2.57
C VAL A 421 -11.70 -17.20 2.93
N GLU A 422 -12.98 -17.20 2.55
CA GLU A 422 -13.88 -18.32 2.81
C GLU A 422 -13.43 -19.62 2.15
N SER A 423 -12.93 -19.54 0.92
CA SER A 423 -12.41 -20.70 0.20
C SER A 423 -11.21 -21.30 0.90
N ALA A 424 -10.26 -20.46 1.34
CA ALA A 424 -9.08 -20.91 2.09
C ALA A 424 -9.43 -21.53 3.45
N GLY A 425 -10.45 -20.99 4.13
CA GLY A 425 -10.87 -21.51 5.45
C GLY A 425 -11.71 -22.80 5.39
N ARG A 426 -12.19 -23.21 4.22
CA ARG A 426 -12.94 -24.46 4.00
C ARG A 426 -12.06 -25.63 3.56
N LEU A 427 -10.81 -25.39 3.23
CA LEU A 427 -9.89 -26.48 2.91
C LEU A 427 -9.76 -27.40 4.13
N PRO A 428 -9.82 -28.74 3.95
CA PRO A 428 -9.58 -29.65 5.05
C PRO A 428 -8.20 -29.40 5.64
N GLU A 429 -8.10 -29.43 6.98
CA GLU A 429 -6.77 -29.39 7.61
C GLU A 429 -5.91 -30.48 6.97
N ASP A 430 -4.78 -30.07 6.36
CA ASP A 430 -3.87 -31.01 5.71
C ASP A 430 -3.39 -32.03 6.75
N THR A 431 -3.99 -33.22 6.73
CA THR A 431 -3.61 -34.34 7.60
C THR A 431 -2.38 -35.06 7.05
N GLY A 432 -1.49 -34.31 6.36
CA GLY A 432 -0.26 -34.81 5.79
C GLY A 432 0.60 -35.58 6.79
N PRO A 433 1.36 -36.56 6.28
CA PRO A 433 2.05 -37.57 7.05
C PRO A 433 3.11 -37.01 8.01
#